data_7fe25eb320db6c04cc10d39279439ab0
#
_entry.id   7fe25eb320db6c04cc10d39279439ab0
#
_cell.length_a   1.000
_cell.length_b   1.000
_cell.length_c   1.000
_cell.angle_alpha   90.00
_cell.angle_beta   90.00
_cell.angle_gamma   90.00
#
_symmetry.space_group_name_H-M   'P 1'
#
loop_
_entity.id
_entity.type
_entity.pdbx_description
1 polymer ?
#
loop_
_entity_poly.entity_id
_entity_poly.type
_entity_poly.pdbx_seq_one_letter_code
_entity_poly.pdbx_strand_id
1 'polypeptide(L)'
;MRNDRVTVRPSDRSTMKPHIDRYRVRSYECTPEGVLRAPELLNYLQETASENARVLGFDFPVIDEETGARGAWVLAQMRLRVDRYPRWRDTVLVDTFPWGARALTANRDFAVSLEDGTPCAIATTRWMLIDPATRKPVRLPPSVGAVDAGREPVFGMPDAFSRLRWPDPPAAETPPQAYRVMRSQIDLNGHVNNVHYANWMLESVPAEEVRGLLVSECEIAFRSETLYGERVESCTASLGGGAFAHRVRPAGGGPDHILARTQWRAFA
;
A
#
# COMPACT_ATOMS: atom_id res chain seq x y z
N MET A 1 21.16 -29.30 3.07
CA MET A 1 21.13 -28.04 3.81
C MET A 1 19.92 -28.09 4.73
N ARG A 2 20.10 -28.09 6.05
CA ARG A 2 19.00 -28.18 7.02
C ARG A 2 18.34 -26.79 7.11
N ASN A 3 17.04 -26.74 6.82
CA ASN A 3 16.22 -25.55 7.08
C ASN A 3 16.01 -25.47 8.60
N ASP A 4 16.69 -24.55 9.26
CA ASP A 4 16.38 -24.19 10.64
C ASP A 4 15.10 -23.32 10.65
N ARG A 5 13.97 -23.99 10.77
CA ARG A 5 12.67 -23.33 10.97
C ARG A 5 12.63 -22.75 12.37
N VAL A 6 12.49 -21.43 12.47
CA VAL A 6 12.19 -20.75 13.72
C VAL A 6 10.72 -21.01 14.05
N THR A 7 10.44 -21.94 14.96
CA THR A 7 9.12 -22.15 15.53
C THR A 7 8.89 -21.12 16.63
N VAL A 8 8.07 -20.11 16.38
CA VAL A 8 7.62 -19.16 17.41
C VAL A 8 6.58 -19.85 18.29
N ARG A 9 6.90 -20.12 19.56
CA ARG A 9 5.96 -20.69 20.52
C ARG A 9 4.97 -19.63 21.01
N PRO A 10 3.67 -19.97 21.26
CA PRO A 10 2.62 -19.02 21.63
C PRO A 10 2.79 -18.36 23.02
N SER A 11 3.79 -18.68 23.80
CA SER A 11 3.91 -18.24 25.19
C SER A 11 4.83 -17.03 25.43
N ASP A 12 5.48 -16.50 24.41
CA ASP A 12 6.36 -15.33 24.57
C ASP A 12 5.65 -14.06 24.03
N ARG A 13 4.78 -13.46 24.89
CA ARG A 13 4.34 -12.07 24.73
C ARG A 13 5.49 -11.09 25.08
N SER A 14 6.70 -11.40 24.65
CA SER A 14 7.77 -10.41 24.66
C SER A 14 7.45 -9.41 23.55
N THR A 15 7.48 -8.14 23.87
CA THR A 15 7.35 -7.02 22.93
C THR A 15 8.15 -7.33 21.67
N MET A 16 7.45 -7.50 20.54
CA MET A 16 8.11 -7.72 19.25
C MET A 16 9.18 -6.66 19.04
N LYS A 17 10.39 -7.07 18.66
CA LYS A 17 11.41 -6.11 18.29
C LYS A 17 10.90 -5.29 17.09
N PRO A 18 11.10 -3.97 17.09
CA PRO A 18 10.80 -3.14 15.92
C PRO A 18 11.47 -3.70 14.67
N HIS A 19 10.75 -3.70 13.56
CA HIS A 19 11.34 -4.01 12.25
C HIS A 19 11.48 -2.71 11.49
N ILE A 20 12.73 -2.27 11.30
CA ILE A 20 13.06 -0.99 10.69
C ILE A 20 14.00 -1.24 9.53
N ASP A 21 13.57 -0.86 8.34
CA ASP A 21 14.43 -0.83 7.16
C ASP A 21 14.91 0.60 6.87
N ARG A 22 16.04 0.66 6.18
CA ARG A 22 16.75 1.90 5.89
C ARG A 22 16.92 2.06 4.38
N TYR A 23 16.40 3.16 3.84
CA TYR A 23 16.46 3.50 2.43
C TYR A 23 17.18 4.82 2.21
N ARG A 24 18.08 4.86 1.23
CA ARG A 24 18.63 6.12 0.75
C ARG A 24 17.86 6.59 -0.46
N VAL A 25 17.29 7.78 -0.40
CA VAL A 25 16.53 8.38 -1.52
C VAL A 25 17.44 8.59 -2.73
N ARG A 26 17.05 7.99 -3.86
CA ARG A 26 17.81 8.00 -5.12
C ARG A 26 17.28 9.10 -6.05
N SER A 27 18.13 9.58 -6.96
CA SER A 27 17.75 10.67 -7.87
C SER A 27 16.55 10.35 -8.75
N TYR A 28 16.44 9.12 -9.23
CA TYR A 28 15.34 8.67 -10.09
C TYR A 28 14.02 8.39 -9.36
N GLU A 29 14.01 8.49 -8.02
CA GLU A 29 12.83 8.39 -7.18
C GLU A 29 12.21 9.76 -6.88
N CYS A 30 12.86 10.83 -7.34
CA CYS A 30 12.49 12.20 -6.99
C CYS A 30 11.77 12.94 -8.13
N THR A 31 11.05 13.99 -7.75
CA THR A 31 10.59 15.04 -8.66
C THR A 31 11.79 15.88 -9.15
N PRO A 32 11.63 16.74 -10.17
CA PRO A 32 12.68 17.68 -10.59
C PRO A 32 13.19 18.58 -9.45
N GLU A 33 12.37 18.87 -8.45
CA GLU A 33 12.71 19.66 -7.26
C GLU A 33 13.47 18.85 -6.20
N GLY A 34 13.79 17.59 -6.49
CA GLY A 34 14.53 16.70 -5.60
C GLY A 34 13.71 16.15 -4.42
N VAL A 35 12.39 16.10 -4.54
CA VAL A 35 11.48 15.58 -3.53
C VAL A 35 11.10 14.15 -3.88
N LEU A 36 11.12 13.23 -2.91
CA LEU A 36 10.69 11.84 -3.09
C LEU A 36 9.23 11.79 -3.56
N ARG A 37 8.94 11.06 -4.66
CA ARG A 37 7.56 10.90 -5.13
C ARG A 37 6.76 9.97 -4.22
N ALA A 38 5.47 10.25 -4.05
CA ALA A 38 4.58 9.42 -3.23
C ALA A 38 4.58 7.93 -3.64
N PRO A 39 4.53 7.55 -4.94
CA PRO A 39 4.61 6.15 -5.35
C PRO A 39 5.92 5.46 -4.91
N GLU A 40 7.04 6.17 -4.87
CA GLU A 40 8.31 5.60 -4.43
C GLU A 40 8.33 5.38 -2.91
N LEU A 41 7.67 6.25 -2.14
CA LEU A 41 7.46 6.00 -0.72
C LEU A 41 6.64 4.71 -0.51
N LEU A 42 5.61 4.47 -1.33
CA LEU A 42 4.84 3.23 -1.28
C LEU A 42 5.71 1.99 -1.60
N ASN A 43 6.70 2.11 -2.49
CA ASN A 43 7.69 1.04 -2.75
C ASN A 43 8.47 0.69 -1.47
N TYR A 44 8.92 1.69 -0.71
CA TYR A 44 9.63 1.45 0.55
C TYR A 44 8.72 0.74 1.57
N LEU A 45 7.45 1.17 1.68
CA LEU A 45 6.50 0.55 2.61
C LEU A 45 6.24 -0.92 2.28
N GLN A 46 5.99 -1.25 1.00
CA GLN A 46 5.71 -2.63 0.60
C GLN A 46 6.91 -3.56 0.77
N GLU A 47 8.13 -3.08 0.49
CA GLU A 47 9.35 -3.87 0.68
C GLU A 47 9.59 -4.17 2.16
N THR A 48 9.49 -3.14 3.02
CA THR A 48 9.60 -3.31 4.47
C THR A 48 8.53 -4.26 5.03
N ALA A 49 7.30 -4.20 4.49
CA ALA A 49 6.24 -5.14 4.86
C ALA A 49 6.60 -6.58 4.49
N SER A 50 7.15 -6.79 3.29
CA SER A 50 7.56 -8.09 2.77
C SER A 50 8.69 -8.69 3.62
N GLU A 51 9.73 -7.91 3.90
CA GLU A 51 10.84 -8.36 4.76
C GLU A 51 10.39 -8.69 6.19
N ASN A 52 9.51 -7.86 6.77
CA ASN A 52 8.96 -8.18 8.09
C ASN A 52 8.08 -9.44 8.05
N ALA A 53 7.25 -9.64 7.00
CA ALA A 53 6.46 -10.86 6.84
C ALA A 53 7.37 -12.09 6.75
N ARG A 54 8.48 -12.02 6.04
CA ARG A 54 9.50 -13.07 5.95
C ARG A 54 10.12 -13.39 7.32
N VAL A 55 10.50 -12.35 8.08
CA VAL A 55 11.05 -12.53 9.44
C VAL A 55 10.04 -13.20 10.38
N LEU A 56 8.76 -12.92 10.20
CA LEU A 56 7.67 -13.51 10.99
C LEU A 56 7.23 -14.91 10.49
N GLY A 57 7.80 -15.38 9.37
CA GLY A 57 7.42 -16.68 8.78
C GLY A 57 6.13 -16.67 7.99
N PHE A 58 5.66 -15.49 7.54
CA PHE A 58 4.42 -15.27 6.79
C PHE A 58 4.64 -14.76 5.37
N ASP A 59 5.84 -14.96 4.81
CA ASP A 59 6.11 -14.69 3.39
C ASP A 59 5.36 -15.67 2.46
N PHE A 60 5.41 -15.41 1.16
CA PHE A 60 4.70 -16.24 0.18
C PHE A 60 5.43 -17.56 -0.12
N PRO A 61 4.70 -18.70 -0.22
CA PRO A 61 3.29 -18.90 0.15
C PRO A 61 3.09 -19.08 1.65
N VAL A 62 2.08 -18.43 2.20
CA VAL A 62 1.66 -18.71 3.58
C VAL A 62 1.07 -20.12 3.63
N ILE A 63 1.59 -20.96 4.50
CA ILE A 63 1.10 -22.34 4.68
C ILE A 63 0.36 -22.42 6.03
N ASP A 64 -0.88 -22.82 5.97
CA ASP A 64 -1.62 -23.20 7.16
C ASP A 64 -1.08 -24.54 7.67
N GLU A 65 -0.52 -24.57 8.88
CA GLU A 65 0.16 -25.75 9.42
C GLU A 65 -0.81 -26.89 9.76
N GLU A 66 -2.09 -26.58 10.05
CA GLU A 66 -3.09 -27.60 10.39
C GLU A 66 -3.68 -28.24 9.13
N THR A 67 -3.94 -27.45 8.11
CA THR A 67 -4.65 -27.93 6.90
C THR A 67 -3.72 -28.15 5.70
N GLY A 68 -2.49 -27.63 5.75
CA GLY A 68 -1.56 -27.60 4.61
C GLY A 68 -2.01 -26.66 3.49
N ALA A 69 -3.07 -25.88 3.69
CA ALA A 69 -3.57 -24.95 2.69
C ALA A 69 -2.54 -23.84 2.42
N ARG A 70 -2.43 -23.44 1.14
CA ARG A 70 -1.56 -22.36 0.72
C ARG A 70 -2.35 -21.08 0.54
N GLY A 71 -1.81 -19.97 1.04
CA GLY A 71 -2.39 -18.65 0.90
C GLY A 71 -1.41 -17.67 0.25
N ALA A 72 -1.95 -16.71 -0.47
CA ALA A 72 -1.21 -15.55 -0.98
C ALA A 72 -1.77 -14.27 -0.38
N TRP A 73 -0.88 -13.39 0.10
CA TRP A 73 -1.28 -12.08 0.58
C TRP A 73 -1.69 -11.17 -0.58
N VAL A 74 -2.83 -10.54 -0.44
CA VAL A 74 -3.28 -9.45 -1.32
C VAL A 74 -3.54 -8.21 -0.49
N LEU A 75 -3.07 -7.07 -0.99
CA LEU A 75 -3.33 -5.77 -0.41
C LEU A 75 -4.76 -5.36 -0.77
N ALA A 76 -5.62 -5.20 0.24
CA ALA A 76 -7.01 -4.80 0.04
C ALA A 76 -7.22 -3.29 0.16
N GLN A 77 -6.56 -2.65 1.11
CA GLN A 77 -6.64 -1.21 1.34
C GLN A 77 -5.31 -0.67 1.86
N MET A 78 -5.03 0.58 1.52
CA MET A 78 -3.94 1.33 2.12
C MET A 78 -4.35 2.77 2.35
N ARG A 79 -3.80 3.38 3.40
CA ARG A 79 -3.91 4.80 3.70
C ARG A 79 -2.55 5.34 4.08
N LEU A 80 -2.18 6.45 3.48
CA LEU A 80 -0.93 7.18 3.70
C LEU A 80 -1.25 8.62 4.09
N ARG A 81 -0.56 9.17 5.09
CA ARG A 81 -0.48 10.59 5.39
C ARG A 81 0.98 11.00 5.39
N VAL A 82 1.31 12.03 4.64
CA VAL A 82 2.64 12.60 4.57
C VAL A 82 2.61 13.98 5.23
N ASP A 83 3.40 14.16 6.26
CA ASP A 83 3.57 15.44 6.96
C ASP A 83 4.81 16.19 6.44
N ARG A 84 5.83 15.46 5.99
CA ARG A 84 7.06 15.96 5.37
C ARG A 84 7.57 14.97 4.32
N TYR A 85 7.94 15.47 3.15
CA TYR A 85 8.56 14.63 2.12
C TYR A 85 10.08 14.56 2.31
N PRO A 86 10.65 13.33 2.30
CA PRO A 86 12.10 13.15 2.17
C PRO A 86 12.62 13.72 0.85
N ARG A 87 13.86 14.12 0.83
CA ARG A 87 14.53 14.70 -0.35
C ARG A 87 15.64 13.78 -0.85
N TRP A 88 16.10 14.04 -2.06
CA TRP A 88 17.23 13.36 -2.64
C TRP A 88 18.43 13.34 -1.67
N ARG A 89 19.00 12.14 -1.48
CA ARG A 89 20.09 11.83 -0.56
C ARG A 89 19.72 11.74 0.91
N ASP A 90 18.52 12.02 1.30
CA ASP A 90 18.10 11.71 2.65
C ASP A 90 18.15 10.20 2.90
N THR A 91 18.33 9.83 4.14
CA THR A 91 18.13 8.46 4.61
C THR A 91 16.79 8.39 5.31
N VAL A 92 15.96 7.47 4.84
CA VAL A 92 14.61 7.22 5.35
C VAL A 92 14.63 5.93 6.15
N LEU A 93 14.05 5.97 7.34
CA LEU A 93 13.78 4.81 8.19
C LEU A 93 12.29 4.49 8.09
N VAL A 94 11.97 3.24 7.78
CA VAL A 94 10.60 2.73 7.73
C VAL A 94 10.44 1.67 8.81
N ASP A 95 9.73 2.03 9.87
CA ASP A 95 9.34 1.14 10.96
C ASP A 95 7.97 0.54 10.65
N THR A 96 7.81 -0.78 10.74
CA THR A 96 6.55 -1.46 10.47
C THR A 96 6.19 -2.48 11.54
N PHE A 97 4.89 -2.63 11.77
CA PHE A 97 4.36 -3.62 12.70
C PHE A 97 2.95 -4.07 12.32
N PRO A 98 2.63 -5.38 12.49
CA PRO A 98 1.27 -5.90 12.33
C PRO A 98 0.41 -5.56 13.55
N TRP A 99 -0.92 -5.40 13.31
CA TRP A 99 -1.92 -5.24 14.35
C TRP A 99 -3.31 -5.68 13.87
N GLY A 100 -4.22 -6.01 14.81
CA GLY A 100 -5.64 -6.14 14.57
C GLY A 100 -6.05 -7.17 13.52
N ALA A 101 -5.49 -8.38 13.54
CA ALA A 101 -5.92 -9.47 12.67
C ALA A 101 -7.33 -9.96 13.04
N ARG A 102 -8.21 -10.11 12.04
CA ARG A 102 -9.59 -10.60 12.21
C ARG A 102 -9.96 -11.54 11.08
N ALA A 103 -10.43 -12.73 11.40
CA ALA A 103 -10.97 -13.73 10.49
C ALA A 103 -10.35 -13.82 9.08
N LEU A 104 -10.55 -12.82 8.23
CA LEU A 104 -10.11 -12.75 6.84
C LEU A 104 -9.09 -11.66 6.55
N THR A 105 -8.82 -10.74 7.50
CA THR A 105 -7.98 -9.57 7.28
C THR A 105 -6.96 -9.37 8.39
N ALA A 106 -5.76 -8.93 8.02
CA ALA A 106 -4.71 -8.45 8.91
C ALA A 106 -4.33 -7.02 8.56
N ASN A 107 -4.09 -6.19 9.56
CA ASN A 107 -3.62 -4.83 9.35
C ASN A 107 -2.12 -4.72 9.64
N ARG A 108 -1.48 -3.74 9.04
CA ARG A 108 -0.08 -3.41 9.24
C ARG A 108 0.10 -1.91 9.16
N ASP A 109 0.83 -1.38 10.10
CA ASP A 109 1.13 0.04 10.20
C ASP A 109 2.59 0.33 9.91
N PHE A 110 2.85 1.61 9.56
CA PHE A 110 4.16 2.13 9.25
C PHE A 110 4.34 3.52 9.85
N ALA A 111 5.52 3.74 10.40
CA ALA A 111 6.01 5.08 10.76
C ALA A 111 7.29 5.34 9.94
N VAL A 112 7.32 6.48 9.25
CA VAL A 112 8.42 6.88 8.39
C VAL A 112 9.09 8.11 8.98
N SER A 113 10.40 8.06 9.13
CA SER A 113 11.20 9.18 9.62
C SER A 113 12.50 9.35 8.82
N LEU A 114 13.13 10.50 8.95
CA LEU A 114 14.53 10.66 8.54
C LEU A 114 15.45 10.00 9.57
N GLU A 115 16.72 9.86 9.21
CA GLU A 115 17.76 9.25 10.07
C GLU A 115 17.96 10.01 11.39
N ASP A 116 17.69 11.31 11.41
CA ASP A 116 17.75 12.15 12.60
C ASP A 116 16.50 12.04 13.52
N GLY A 117 15.55 11.17 13.15
CA GLY A 117 14.30 10.97 13.86
C GLY A 117 13.17 11.92 13.46
N THR A 118 13.39 12.84 12.50
CA THR A 118 12.34 13.76 12.02
C THR A 118 11.19 12.96 11.39
N PRO A 119 9.93 13.06 11.91
CA PRO A 119 8.80 12.34 11.33
C PRO A 119 8.49 12.82 9.91
N CYS A 120 8.17 11.90 9.00
CA CYS A 120 7.86 12.17 7.61
C CYS A 120 6.44 11.76 7.23
N ALA A 121 6.06 10.53 7.55
CA ALA A 121 4.77 9.97 7.17
C ALA A 121 4.33 8.85 8.11
N ILE A 122 3.04 8.57 8.08
CA ILE A 122 2.45 7.35 8.63
C ILE A 122 1.58 6.67 7.58
N ALA A 123 1.52 5.35 7.63
CA ALA A 123 0.65 4.58 6.75
C ALA A 123 0.03 3.40 7.49
N THR A 124 -1.12 2.95 6.99
CA THR A 124 -1.74 1.70 7.40
C THR A 124 -2.18 0.92 6.17
N THR A 125 -2.11 -0.40 6.25
CA THR A 125 -2.50 -1.31 5.18
C THR A 125 -3.39 -2.41 5.73
N ARG A 126 -4.34 -2.88 4.90
CA ARG A 126 -5.17 -4.04 5.18
C ARG A 126 -4.91 -5.11 4.15
N TRP A 127 -4.58 -6.28 4.63
CA TRP A 127 -4.24 -7.45 3.84
C TRP A 127 -5.29 -8.54 4.00
N MET A 128 -5.50 -9.29 2.93
CA MET A 128 -6.31 -10.51 2.94
C MET A 128 -5.46 -11.67 2.44
N LEU A 129 -5.75 -12.86 2.97
CA LEU A 129 -5.19 -14.08 2.44
C LEU A 129 -6.18 -14.68 1.45
N ILE A 130 -5.71 -15.02 0.24
CA ILE A 130 -6.51 -15.70 -0.78
C ILE A 130 -5.91 -17.05 -1.11
N ASP A 131 -6.75 -18.00 -1.46
CA ASP A 131 -6.34 -19.24 -2.09
C ASP A 131 -5.90 -18.95 -3.54
N PRO A 132 -4.65 -19.25 -3.92
CA PRO A 132 -4.14 -18.93 -5.25
C PRO A 132 -4.87 -19.66 -6.40
N ALA A 133 -5.45 -20.84 -6.13
CA ALA A 133 -6.13 -21.64 -7.15
C ALA A 133 -7.57 -21.17 -7.38
N THR A 134 -8.29 -20.86 -6.29
CA THR A 134 -9.71 -20.48 -6.36
C THR A 134 -9.93 -18.97 -6.37
N ARG A 135 -8.89 -18.18 -6.04
CA ARG A 135 -8.91 -16.72 -5.92
C ARG A 135 -9.88 -16.20 -4.85
N LYS A 136 -10.30 -17.06 -3.95
CA LYS A 136 -11.26 -16.72 -2.87
C LYS A 136 -10.52 -16.39 -1.58
N PRO A 137 -11.03 -15.44 -0.77
CA PRO A 137 -10.51 -15.19 0.56
C PRO A 137 -10.55 -16.46 1.42
N VAL A 138 -9.47 -16.71 2.15
CA VAL A 138 -9.37 -17.78 3.13
C VAL A 138 -9.21 -17.20 4.53
N ARG A 139 -9.61 -17.98 5.54
CA ARG A 139 -9.43 -17.57 6.93
C ARG A 139 -7.95 -17.50 7.26
N LEU A 140 -7.57 -16.47 8.02
CA LEU A 140 -6.20 -16.34 8.51
C LEU A 140 -5.86 -17.50 9.45
N PRO A 141 -4.68 -18.12 9.31
CA PRO A 141 -4.18 -19.08 10.28
C PRO A 141 -4.11 -18.47 11.69
N PRO A 142 -4.35 -19.26 12.75
CA PRO A 142 -4.23 -18.80 14.13
C PRO A 142 -2.88 -18.15 14.45
N SER A 143 -1.79 -18.62 13.84
CA SER A 143 -0.44 -18.06 13.98
C SER A 143 -0.37 -16.60 13.54
N VAL A 144 -1.04 -16.21 12.45
CA VAL A 144 -1.13 -14.81 12.01
C VAL A 144 -1.93 -13.98 13.01
N GLY A 145 -3.04 -14.52 13.54
CA GLY A 145 -3.86 -13.84 14.54
C GLY A 145 -3.17 -13.67 15.90
N ALA A 146 -2.16 -14.48 16.19
CA ALA A 146 -1.39 -14.43 17.43
C ALA A 146 -0.31 -13.33 17.43
N VAL A 147 0.03 -12.78 16.25
CA VAL A 147 1.06 -11.74 16.13
C VAL A 147 0.45 -10.38 16.43
N ASP A 148 0.83 -9.81 17.55
CA ASP A 148 0.48 -8.46 17.98
C ASP A 148 1.74 -7.75 18.47
N ALA A 149 2.02 -6.59 17.91
CA ALA A 149 3.18 -5.79 18.31
C ALA A 149 3.00 -5.08 19.66
N GLY A 150 1.80 -5.08 20.23
CA GLY A 150 1.48 -4.35 21.46
C GLY A 150 1.62 -2.83 21.30
N ARG A 151 1.46 -2.33 20.06
CA ARG A 151 1.58 -0.91 19.70
C ARG A 151 0.22 -0.36 19.28
N GLU A 152 -0.02 0.91 19.61
CA GLU A 152 -1.23 1.59 19.18
C GLU A 152 -1.21 1.86 17.67
N PRO A 153 -2.34 1.66 16.96
CA PRO A 153 -2.47 1.96 15.54
C PRO A 153 -2.19 3.43 15.22
N VAL A 154 -1.41 3.70 14.17
CA VAL A 154 -0.95 5.06 13.82
C VAL A 154 -2.08 6.02 13.42
N PHE A 155 -3.23 5.51 12.96
CA PHE A 155 -4.44 6.30 12.65
C PHE A 155 -5.51 6.21 13.75
N GLY A 156 -5.20 5.57 14.87
CA GLY A 156 -6.18 5.29 15.93
C GLY A 156 -7.18 4.20 15.56
N MET A 157 -8.07 3.86 16.49
CA MET A 157 -9.14 2.88 16.33
C MET A 157 -10.50 3.60 16.24
N PRO A 158 -11.59 3.00 15.69
CA PRO A 158 -11.70 1.64 15.16
C PRO A 158 -11.51 1.50 13.65
N ASP A 159 -11.64 2.56 12.84
CA ASP A 159 -11.62 2.45 11.39
C ASP A 159 -10.57 3.35 10.75
N ALA A 160 -9.41 2.74 10.45
CA ALA A 160 -8.33 3.40 9.73
C ALA A 160 -8.69 3.70 8.26
N PHE A 161 -9.78 3.10 7.72
CA PHE A 161 -10.14 3.15 6.31
C PHE A 161 -11.55 3.67 6.06
N SER A 162 -11.69 4.52 5.05
CA SER A 162 -12.97 5.04 4.58
C SER A 162 -13.66 4.06 3.63
N ARG A 163 -14.98 4.16 3.51
CA ARG A 163 -15.70 3.51 2.42
C ARG A 163 -15.60 4.34 1.16
N LEU A 164 -14.57 4.10 0.36
CA LEU A 164 -14.36 4.82 -0.90
C LEU A 164 -15.48 4.53 -1.89
N ARG A 165 -15.95 5.60 -2.57
CA ARG A 165 -16.94 5.54 -3.64
C ARG A 165 -16.55 6.53 -4.74
N TRP A 166 -16.86 6.17 -5.97
CA TRP A 166 -16.84 7.14 -7.06
C TRP A 166 -18.01 8.12 -6.90
N PRO A 167 -17.79 9.43 -7.06
CA PRO A 167 -18.86 10.42 -7.00
C PRO A 167 -19.91 10.18 -8.10
N ASP A 168 -21.21 10.35 -7.78
CA ASP A 168 -22.30 10.21 -8.73
C ASP A 168 -23.35 11.32 -8.49
N PRO A 169 -23.54 12.26 -9.44
CA PRO A 169 -22.68 12.53 -10.59
C PRO A 169 -21.31 13.12 -10.17
N PRO A 170 -20.24 12.89 -10.93
CA PRO A 170 -18.96 13.55 -10.66
C PRO A 170 -19.07 15.06 -10.96
N ALA A 171 -18.65 15.91 -10.02
CA ALA A 171 -18.74 17.36 -10.16
C ALA A 171 -17.86 17.89 -11.32
N ALA A 172 -16.66 17.33 -11.48
CA ALA A 172 -15.77 17.58 -12.61
C ALA A 172 -14.91 16.32 -12.80
N GLU A 173 -15.16 15.59 -13.88
CA GLU A 173 -14.40 14.39 -14.25
C GLU A 173 -13.43 14.75 -15.39
N THR A 174 -12.16 14.35 -15.22
CA THR A 174 -11.16 14.49 -16.29
C THR A 174 -11.40 13.44 -17.38
N PRO A 175 -11.04 13.72 -18.65
CA PRO A 175 -11.00 12.70 -19.68
C PRO A 175 -10.16 11.49 -19.22
N PRO A 176 -10.66 10.26 -19.43
CA PRO A 176 -9.92 9.07 -19.03
C PRO A 176 -8.54 9.00 -19.69
N GLN A 177 -7.51 8.73 -18.91
CA GLN A 177 -6.17 8.44 -19.42
C GLN A 177 -6.01 6.94 -19.59
N ALA A 178 -5.69 6.51 -20.82
CA ALA A 178 -5.53 5.11 -21.16
C ALA A 178 -4.07 4.64 -21.01
N TYR A 179 -3.90 3.47 -20.39
CA TYR A 179 -2.60 2.82 -20.21
C TYR A 179 -2.67 1.39 -20.73
N ARG A 180 -1.53 0.92 -21.27
CA ARG A 180 -1.32 -0.50 -21.53
C ARG A 180 -0.35 -1.04 -20.51
N VAL A 181 -0.69 -2.14 -19.85
CA VAL A 181 0.17 -2.79 -18.87
C VAL A 181 1.45 -3.31 -19.51
N MET A 182 2.58 -2.84 -19.02
CA MET A 182 3.93 -3.18 -19.51
C MET A 182 4.55 -4.30 -18.66
N ARG A 183 5.53 -5.04 -19.22
CA ARG A 183 6.26 -6.08 -18.49
C ARG A 183 6.95 -5.57 -17.22
N SER A 184 7.48 -4.34 -17.26
CA SER A 184 8.15 -3.68 -16.12
C SER A 184 7.22 -3.34 -14.95
N GLN A 185 5.91 -3.50 -15.13
CA GLN A 185 4.91 -3.21 -14.11
C GLN A 185 4.43 -4.48 -13.38
N ILE A 186 4.87 -5.65 -13.85
CA ILE A 186 4.46 -6.95 -13.29
C ILE A 186 5.44 -7.34 -12.18
N ASP A 187 4.90 -7.64 -11.01
CA ASP A 187 5.64 -8.08 -9.84
C ASP A 187 5.83 -9.62 -9.79
N LEU A 188 6.40 -10.10 -8.68
CA LEU A 188 6.65 -11.53 -8.45
C LEU A 188 5.36 -12.38 -8.38
N ASN A 189 4.20 -11.76 -8.14
CA ASN A 189 2.90 -12.44 -8.12
C ASN A 189 2.31 -12.59 -9.51
N GLY A 190 2.97 -12.05 -10.55
CA GLY A 190 2.50 -12.10 -11.92
C GLY A 190 1.41 -11.07 -12.28
N HIS A 191 1.18 -10.09 -11.39
CA HIS A 191 0.18 -9.03 -11.58
C HIS A 191 0.84 -7.66 -11.56
N VAL A 192 0.09 -6.63 -11.95
CA VAL A 192 0.54 -5.24 -11.81
C VAL A 192 0.82 -4.95 -10.34
N ASN A 193 2.04 -4.50 -10.05
CA ASN A 193 2.40 -4.07 -8.70
C ASN A 193 1.53 -2.88 -8.25
N ASN A 194 1.10 -2.90 -6.99
CA ASN A 194 0.18 -1.93 -6.39
C ASN A 194 0.58 -0.47 -6.63
N VAL A 195 1.87 -0.18 -6.66
CA VAL A 195 2.42 1.18 -6.86
C VAL A 195 2.09 1.75 -8.24
N HIS A 196 1.93 0.90 -9.26
CA HIS A 196 1.59 1.38 -10.61
C HIS A 196 0.16 1.93 -10.70
N TYR A 197 -0.76 1.41 -9.90
CA TYR A 197 -2.10 2.03 -9.80
C TYR A 197 -2.00 3.44 -9.19
N ALA A 198 -1.12 3.65 -8.19
CA ALA A 198 -0.85 4.97 -7.65
C ALA A 198 -0.26 5.91 -8.72
N ASN A 199 0.69 5.43 -9.52
CA ASN A 199 1.23 6.21 -10.64
C ASN A 199 0.12 6.62 -11.62
N TRP A 200 -0.70 5.68 -12.10
CA TRP A 200 -1.76 5.96 -13.07
C TRP A 200 -2.80 6.94 -12.56
N MET A 201 -3.22 6.80 -11.28
CA MET A 201 -4.22 7.71 -10.72
C MET A 201 -3.67 9.13 -10.49
N LEU A 202 -2.40 9.25 -10.09
CA LEU A 202 -1.79 10.57 -9.86
C LEU A 202 -1.51 11.32 -11.18
N GLU A 203 -1.11 10.60 -12.24
CA GLU A 203 -0.93 11.16 -13.57
C GLU A 203 -2.25 11.64 -14.21
N SER A 204 -3.40 11.13 -13.79
CA SER A 204 -4.71 11.58 -14.30
C SER A 204 -5.23 12.86 -13.65
N VAL A 205 -4.52 13.42 -12.65
CA VAL A 205 -4.83 14.72 -12.06
C VAL A 205 -4.34 15.84 -12.99
N PRO A 206 -5.17 16.84 -13.35
CA PRO A 206 -4.72 17.95 -14.16
C PRO A 206 -3.57 18.71 -13.52
N ALA A 207 -2.45 18.87 -14.26
CA ALA A 207 -1.23 19.45 -13.73
C ALA A 207 -1.42 20.89 -13.20
N GLU A 208 -2.34 21.64 -13.79
CA GLU A 208 -2.69 23.01 -13.36
C GLU A 208 -3.35 23.04 -11.98
N GLU A 209 -4.13 22.02 -11.62
CA GLU A 209 -4.81 21.95 -10.32
C GLU A 209 -3.85 21.59 -9.15
N VAL A 210 -2.71 20.97 -9.47
CA VAL A 210 -1.75 20.48 -8.45
C VAL A 210 -0.37 21.12 -8.58
N ARG A 211 -0.25 22.22 -9.34
CA ARG A 211 1.03 22.91 -9.52
C ARG A 211 1.60 23.40 -8.18
N GLY A 212 2.79 22.92 -7.82
CA GLY A 212 3.45 23.27 -6.56
C GLY A 212 2.85 22.56 -5.33
N LEU A 213 1.96 21.61 -5.55
CA LEU A 213 1.36 20.78 -4.49
C LEU A 213 1.94 19.36 -4.54
N LEU A 214 1.91 18.69 -3.40
CA LEU A 214 2.23 17.28 -3.26
C LEU A 214 1.09 16.57 -2.54
N VAL A 215 1.00 15.25 -2.70
CA VAL A 215 0.01 14.43 -2.01
C VAL A 215 0.25 14.48 -0.51
N SER A 216 -0.70 14.95 0.27
CA SER A 216 -0.63 14.94 1.73
C SER A 216 -1.36 13.75 2.34
N GLU A 217 -2.43 13.28 1.69
CA GLU A 217 -3.11 12.04 2.06
C GLU A 217 -3.46 11.24 0.81
N CYS A 218 -3.38 9.94 0.92
CA CYS A 218 -3.77 9.00 -0.11
C CYS A 218 -4.45 7.79 0.52
N GLU A 219 -5.63 7.42 0.04
CA GLU A 219 -6.30 6.19 0.43
C GLU A 219 -6.70 5.44 -0.83
N ILE A 220 -6.35 4.14 -0.90
CA ILE A 220 -6.62 3.27 -2.04
C ILE A 220 -7.32 2.00 -1.56
N ALA A 221 -8.40 1.61 -2.22
CA ALA A 221 -9.06 0.31 -2.10
C ALA A 221 -8.79 -0.51 -3.37
N PHE A 222 -8.06 -1.61 -3.25
CA PHE A 222 -7.78 -2.54 -4.33
C PHE A 222 -8.92 -3.57 -4.41
N ARG A 223 -9.44 -3.82 -5.60
CA ARG A 223 -10.63 -4.65 -5.83
C ARG A 223 -10.38 -5.84 -6.74
N SER A 224 -9.53 -5.65 -7.72
CA SER A 224 -9.11 -6.71 -8.65
C SER A 224 -7.73 -6.43 -9.20
N GLU A 225 -7.05 -7.49 -9.59
CA GLU A 225 -5.75 -7.43 -10.24
C GLU A 225 -5.87 -7.05 -11.72
N THR A 226 -4.74 -6.64 -12.29
CA THR A 226 -4.58 -6.37 -13.73
C THR A 226 -3.37 -7.16 -14.22
N LEU A 227 -3.46 -7.71 -15.43
CA LEU A 227 -2.45 -8.59 -16.01
C LEU A 227 -1.67 -7.91 -17.13
N TYR A 228 -0.51 -8.47 -17.46
CA TYR A 228 0.31 -8.00 -18.58
C TYR A 228 -0.49 -7.91 -19.89
N GLY A 229 -0.34 -6.79 -20.58
CA GLY A 229 -0.94 -6.55 -21.89
C GLY A 229 -2.37 -6.02 -21.84
N GLU A 230 -3.04 -6.06 -20.69
CA GLU A 230 -4.35 -5.45 -20.51
C GLU A 230 -4.31 -3.94 -20.72
N ARG A 231 -5.46 -3.37 -21.05
CA ARG A 231 -5.65 -1.94 -21.19
C ARG A 231 -6.54 -1.44 -20.06
N VAL A 232 -6.09 -0.41 -19.39
CA VAL A 232 -6.84 0.24 -18.32
C VAL A 232 -7.03 1.71 -18.62
N GLU A 233 -8.03 2.30 -18.02
CA GLU A 233 -8.22 3.75 -17.98
C GLU A 233 -8.26 4.25 -16.55
N SER A 234 -7.61 5.38 -16.31
CA SER A 234 -7.62 6.10 -15.06
C SER A 234 -8.45 7.36 -15.21
N CYS A 235 -9.39 7.55 -14.30
CA CYS A 235 -10.26 8.73 -14.24
C CYS A 235 -10.06 9.42 -12.89
N THR A 236 -10.12 10.75 -12.92
CA THR A 236 -10.05 11.60 -11.73
C THR A 236 -11.26 12.54 -11.72
N ALA A 237 -11.85 12.74 -10.54
CA ALA A 237 -12.89 13.72 -10.29
C ALA A 237 -12.46 14.66 -9.17
N SER A 238 -12.53 15.97 -9.41
CA SER A 238 -12.24 16.97 -8.40
C SER A 238 -13.35 16.98 -7.33
N LEU A 239 -12.95 17.01 -6.06
CA LEU A 239 -13.83 17.12 -4.89
C LEU A 239 -13.77 18.53 -4.27
N GLY A 240 -12.93 19.41 -4.87
CA GLY A 240 -12.64 20.74 -4.36
C GLY A 240 -11.57 20.74 -3.25
N GLY A 241 -10.97 21.90 -3.00
CA GLY A 241 -9.98 22.09 -1.92
C GLY A 241 -8.73 21.22 -2.06
N GLY A 242 -8.31 20.86 -3.27
CA GLY A 242 -7.16 19.98 -3.52
C GLY A 242 -7.44 18.49 -3.24
N ALA A 243 -8.71 18.11 -3.06
CA ALA A 243 -9.11 16.72 -2.90
C ALA A 243 -9.60 16.14 -4.24
N PHE A 244 -9.24 14.89 -4.52
CA PHE A 244 -9.64 14.17 -5.74
C PHE A 244 -10.11 12.76 -5.41
N ALA A 245 -11.11 12.29 -6.13
CA ALA A 245 -11.49 10.90 -6.22
C ALA A 245 -10.88 10.29 -7.49
N HIS A 246 -10.46 9.04 -7.40
CA HIS A 246 -9.83 8.32 -8.51
C HIS A 246 -10.47 6.95 -8.68
N ARG A 247 -10.49 6.47 -9.91
CA ARG A 247 -10.72 5.07 -10.25
C ARG A 247 -9.81 4.64 -11.39
N VAL A 248 -9.39 3.38 -11.34
CA VAL A 248 -8.75 2.70 -12.47
C VAL A 248 -9.62 1.49 -12.79
N ARG A 249 -9.95 1.30 -14.07
CA ARG A 249 -10.82 0.23 -14.55
C ARG A 249 -10.36 -0.29 -15.91
N PRO A 250 -10.89 -1.43 -16.41
CA PRO A 250 -10.62 -1.87 -17.77
C PRO A 250 -10.98 -0.79 -18.79
N ALA A 251 -10.15 -0.57 -19.80
CA ALA A 251 -10.48 0.35 -20.90
C ALA A 251 -11.74 -0.12 -21.62
N GLY A 252 -12.68 0.82 -21.83
CA GLY A 252 -13.99 0.49 -22.39
C GLY A 252 -15.05 0.17 -21.33
N GLY A 253 -14.72 0.28 -20.06
CA GLY A 253 -15.66 0.11 -18.93
C GLY A 253 -15.57 -1.26 -18.27
N GLY A 254 -16.24 -1.37 -17.14
CA GLY A 254 -16.25 -2.57 -16.30
C GLY A 254 -16.08 -2.25 -14.83
N PRO A 255 -15.94 -3.28 -13.97
CA PRO A 255 -15.70 -3.08 -12.55
C PRO A 255 -14.34 -2.37 -12.31
N ASP A 256 -14.32 -1.48 -11.32
CA ASP A 256 -13.11 -0.77 -10.96
C ASP A 256 -12.07 -1.74 -10.38
N HIS A 257 -10.82 -1.65 -10.87
CA HIS A 257 -9.67 -2.32 -10.25
C HIS A 257 -9.28 -1.67 -8.93
N ILE A 258 -9.34 -0.33 -8.89
CA ILE A 258 -9.17 0.43 -7.66
C ILE A 258 -10.21 1.55 -7.56
N LEU A 259 -10.50 1.96 -6.32
CA LEU A 259 -11.00 3.29 -5.97
C LEU A 259 -10.01 3.95 -5.04
N ALA A 260 -9.80 5.26 -5.23
CA ALA A 260 -8.90 5.99 -4.36
C ALA A 260 -9.39 7.42 -4.09
N ARG A 261 -8.82 8.02 -3.06
CA ARG A 261 -8.95 9.43 -2.75
C ARG A 261 -7.58 9.99 -2.41
N THR A 262 -7.29 11.20 -2.90
CA THR A 262 -6.08 11.94 -2.55
C THR A 262 -6.44 13.33 -2.02
N GLN A 263 -5.57 13.87 -1.17
CA GLN A 263 -5.54 15.26 -0.77
C GLN A 263 -4.18 15.82 -1.13
N TRP A 264 -4.14 17.01 -1.73
CA TRP A 264 -2.93 17.70 -2.14
C TRP A 264 -2.80 19.01 -1.38
N ARG A 265 -1.58 19.36 -1.01
CA ARG A 265 -1.26 20.63 -0.36
C ARG A 265 0.15 21.10 -0.69
N ALA A 266 0.43 22.37 -0.45
CA ALA A 266 1.81 22.86 -0.45
C ALA A 266 2.58 22.26 0.74
N PHE A 267 3.85 21.98 0.53
CA PHE A 267 4.80 21.64 1.58
C PHE A 267 5.87 22.72 1.63
N ALA A 268 6.24 23.10 2.87
CA ALA A 268 7.29 24.10 3.12
C ALA A 268 8.69 23.56 2.77
#